data_55c95fb6662e7e21c9c659c3d8fb40c3
#
_entry.id   55c95fb6662e7e21c9c659c3d8fb40c3
#
_cell.length_a   1.000
_cell.length_b   1.000
_cell.length_c   1.000
_cell.angle_alpha   90.00
_cell.angle_beta   90.00
_cell.angle_gamma   90.00
#
_symmetry.space_group_name_H-M   'P 1'
#
loop_
_entity.id
_entity.type
_entity.pdbx_description
1 polymer ?
#
loop_
_entity_poly.entity_id
_entity_poly.type
_entity_poly.pdbx_seq_one_letter_code
_entity_poly.pdbx_strand_id
1 'polypeptide(L)'
;MEYLNYELFGNSIHHWVIALGVLVGSFVLVKIIYWVFSSVFKNLTNKTKTNLDDILVKNLQKPLTNLVLIGAYYFAVSYLSFEKNVEGVLLNIAYLLFTISITSIISKIVDALISEVILPISKKTESSFDAPLIPVIQKAVRAIIWSLGIVIGLDNIGFDITAMIAGLGIGGLALALAAQDSVKNIFAGIMIFLD
;
A
#
# COMPACT_ATOMS: atom_id res chain seq x y z
N MET A 1 38.00 23.82 8.81
CA MET A 1 37.39 22.88 7.83
C MET A 1 38.03 21.48 7.81
N GLU A 2 39.10 21.23 8.56
CA GLU A 2 39.75 19.90 8.63
C GLU A 2 38.87 18.80 9.30
N TYR A 3 37.99 19.18 10.21
CA TYR A 3 37.15 18.22 10.94
C TYR A 3 36.10 17.52 10.08
N LEU A 4 35.75 18.05 8.89
CA LEU A 4 34.76 17.46 7.99
C LEU A 4 35.29 16.28 7.17
N ASN A 5 36.61 16.10 7.14
CA ASN A 5 37.30 15.03 6.41
C ASN A 5 37.62 13.81 7.29
N TYR A 6 37.26 13.83 8.57
CA TYR A 6 37.39 12.64 9.42
C TYR A 6 36.44 11.55 8.92
N GLU A 7 36.98 10.35 8.74
CA GLU A 7 36.19 9.18 8.29
C GLU A 7 35.62 8.44 9.48
N LEU A 8 34.32 8.23 9.43
CA LEU A 8 33.54 7.42 10.36
C LEU A 8 32.85 6.30 9.56
N PHE A 9 33.18 5.03 9.85
CA PHE A 9 32.65 3.88 9.13
C PHE A 9 32.83 3.98 7.60
N GLY A 10 33.97 4.42 7.13
CA GLY A 10 34.30 4.55 5.71
C GLY A 10 33.65 5.74 4.99
N ASN A 11 32.98 6.63 5.73
CA ASN A 11 32.37 7.85 5.20
C ASN A 11 32.93 9.09 5.89
N SER A 12 33.12 10.17 5.14
CA SER A 12 33.49 11.45 5.74
C SER A 12 32.31 12.02 6.55
N ILE A 13 32.62 12.82 7.56
CA ILE A 13 31.59 13.51 8.37
C ILE A 13 30.66 14.33 7.46
N HIS A 14 31.16 14.88 6.36
CA HIS A 14 30.34 15.61 5.39
C HIS A 14 29.22 14.72 4.79
N HIS A 15 29.49 13.45 4.43
CA HIS A 15 28.47 12.53 3.92
C HIS A 15 27.41 12.22 4.99
N TRP A 16 27.84 12.04 6.24
CA TRP A 16 26.92 11.85 7.36
C TRP A 16 26.00 13.05 7.58
N VAL A 17 26.56 14.28 7.53
CA VAL A 17 25.78 15.50 7.69
C VAL A 17 24.73 15.64 6.57
N ILE A 18 25.09 15.33 5.32
CA ILE A 18 24.12 15.35 4.21
C ILE A 18 23.04 14.29 4.41
N ALA A 19 23.40 13.05 4.71
CA ALA A 19 22.43 11.97 4.93
C ALA A 19 21.46 12.30 6.08
N LEU A 20 21.97 12.79 7.21
CA LEU A 20 21.16 13.24 8.34
C LEU A 20 20.32 14.47 7.95
N GLY A 21 20.87 15.40 7.19
CA GLY A 21 20.14 16.57 6.68
C GLY A 21 18.95 16.18 5.81
N VAL A 22 19.10 15.17 4.94
CA VAL A 22 18.02 14.62 4.12
C VAL A 22 16.95 13.95 4.98
N LEU A 23 17.37 13.15 5.96
CA LEU A 23 16.43 12.50 6.89
C LEU A 23 15.64 13.54 7.70
N VAL A 24 16.30 14.55 8.28
CA VAL A 24 15.62 15.61 9.02
C VAL A 24 14.76 16.47 8.09
N GLY A 25 15.25 16.78 6.90
CA GLY A 25 14.50 17.52 5.87
C GLY A 25 13.25 16.78 5.43
N SER A 26 13.26 15.44 5.39
CA SER A 26 12.10 14.63 5.04
C SER A 26 10.95 14.79 6.05
N PHE A 27 11.22 14.99 7.34
CA PHE A 27 10.18 15.30 8.33
C PHE A 27 9.52 16.66 8.07
N VAL A 28 10.29 17.64 7.58
CA VAL A 28 9.74 18.94 7.17
C VAL A 28 8.89 18.77 5.92
N LEU A 29 9.37 18.01 4.91
CA LEU A 29 8.62 17.68 3.71
C LEU A 29 7.30 16.96 4.05
N VAL A 30 7.32 15.99 4.95
CA VAL A 30 6.12 15.32 5.44
C VAL A 30 5.11 16.31 6.00
N LYS A 31 5.54 17.28 6.83
CA LYS A 31 4.65 18.33 7.36
C LYS A 31 4.07 19.21 6.26
N ILE A 32 4.88 19.57 5.26
CA ILE A 32 4.44 20.38 4.10
C ILE A 32 3.41 19.59 3.30
N ILE A 33 3.69 18.32 2.98
CA ILE A 33 2.75 17.43 2.28
C ILE A 33 1.45 17.31 3.06
N TYR A 34 1.53 17.08 4.38
CA TYR A 34 0.36 17.02 5.25
C TYR A 34 -0.47 18.31 5.18
N TRP A 35 0.17 19.46 5.23
CA TRP A 35 -0.49 20.76 5.14
C TRP A 35 -1.12 21.00 3.77
N VAL A 36 -0.40 20.68 2.69
CA VAL A 36 -0.91 20.80 1.32
C VAL A 36 -2.11 19.88 1.11
N PHE A 37 -2.01 18.60 1.49
CA PHE A 37 -3.14 17.67 1.43
C PHE A 37 -4.35 18.21 2.21
N SER A 38 -4.14 18.63 3.45
CA SER A 38 -5.21 19.18 4.29
C SER A 38 -5.84 20.46 3.71
N SER A 39 -5.06 21.34 3.06
CA SER A 39 -5.54 22.59 2.50
C SER A 39 -6.20 22.44 1.13
N VAL A 40 -5.58 21.67 0.23
CA VAL A 40 -6.08 21.46 -1.13
C VAL A 40 -7.37 20.65 -1.12
N PHE A 41 -7.42 19.61 -0.30
CA PHE A 41 -8.60 18.74 -0.22
C PHE A 41 -9.77 19.38 0.51
N LYS A 42 -9.53 20.21 1.54
CA LYS A 42 -10.60 21.03 2.16
C LYS A 42 -11.34 21.91 1.16
N ASN A 43 -10.62 22.37 0.12
CA ASN A 43 -11.20 23.22 -0.93
C ASN A 43 -11.90 22.40 -2.05
N LEU A 44 -11.48 21.14 -2.26
CA LEU A 44 -12.09 20.23 -3.25
C LEU A 44 -13.36 19.57 -2.71
N THR A 45 -13.37 19.13 -1.45
CA THR A 45 -14.51 18.45 -0.81
C THR A 45 -15.74 19.36 -0.66
N ASN A 46 -15.56 20.67 -0.60
CA ASN A 46 -16.67 21.62 -0.63
C ASN A 46 -17.40 21.67 -1.99
N LYS A 47 -16.88 21.00 -3.03
CA LYS A 47 -17.46 20.97 -4.37
C LYS A 47 -18.07 19.62 -4.78
N THR A 48 -17.73 18.55 -4.07
CA THR A 48 -18.20 17.18 -4.37
C THR A 48 -19.24 16.74 -3.36
N LYS A 49 -20.34 16.13 -3.87
CA LYS A 49 -21.45 15.60 -3.06
C LYS A 49 -21.15 14.23 -2.44
N THR A 50 -19.94 13.70 -2.60
CA THR A 50 -19.53 12.35 -2.15
C THR A 50 -18.46 12.43 -1.07
N ASN A 51 -18.62 11.68 0.01
CA ASN A 51 -17.63 11.56 1.09
C ASN A 51 -16.36 10.77 0.69
N LEU A 52 -16.31 10.26 -0.56
CA LEU A 52 -15.18 9.48 -1.09
C LEU A 52 -13.86 10.24 -0.99
N ASP A 53 -13.87 11.52 -1.36
CA ASP A 53 -12.68 12.35 -1.40
C ASP A 53 -12.08 12.52 0.00
N ASP A 54 -12.92 12.78 1.01
CA ASP A 54 -12.50 12.95 2.41
C ASP A 54 -11.89 11.66 2.98
N ILE A 55 -12.51 10.51 2.66
CA ILE A 55 -12.08 9.20 3.16
C ILE A 55 -10.78 8.76 2.49
N LEU A 56 -10.67 8.94 1.17
CA LEU A 56 -9.44 8.63 0.43
C LEU A 56 -8.28 9.48 0.94
N VAL A 57 -8.48 10.78 1.09
CA VAL A 57 -7.46 11.70 1.59
C VAL A 57 -7.00 11.31 2.98
N LYS A 58 -7.93 11.13 3.91
CA LYS A 58 -7.63 10.77 5.29
C LYS A 58 -6.90 9.43 5.39
N ASN A 59 -7.31 8.45 4.57
CA ASN A 59 -6.73 7.11 4.60
C ASN A 59 -5.39 7.02 3.86
N LEU A 60 -5.18 7.80 2.80
CA LEU A 60 -3.96 7.76 1.99
C LEU A 60 -2.86 8.68 2.52
N GLN A 61 -3.21 9.72 3.26
CA GLN A 61 -2.25 10.70 3.77
C GLN A 61 -1.11 10.03 4.55
N LYS A 62 -1.42 9.15 5.48
CA LYS A 62 -0.41 8.46 6.30
C LYS A 62 0.52 7.55 5.49
N PRO A 63 0.05 6.66 4.59
CA PRO A 63 0.97 5.87 3.80
C PRO A 63 1.76 6.68 2.77
N LEU A 64 1.21 7.76 2.22
CA LEU A 64 1.95 8.65 1.32
C LEU A 64 3.08 9.40 2.05
N THR A 65 2.83 9.87 3.27
CA THR A 65 3.90 10.48 4.08
C THR A 65 4.97 9.48 4.47
N ASN A 66 4.61 8.20 4.69
CA ASN A 66 5.58 7.14 4.94
C ASN A 66 6.50 6.91 3.72
N LEU A 67 5.96 6.98 2.48
CA LEU A 67 6.78 6.84 1.27
C LEU A 67 7.87 7.91 1.17
N VAL A 68 7.59 9.14 1.61
CA VAL A 68 8.59 10.22 1.64
C VAL A 68 9.72 9.89 2.62
N LEU A 69 9.38 9.40 3.81
CA LEU A 69 10.36 8.99 4.81
C LEU A 69 11.20 7.80 4.34
N ILE A 70 10.56 6.83 3.68
CA ILE A 70 11.23 5.66 3.11
C ILE A 70 12.16 6.09 1.97
N GLY A 71 11.72 7.01 1.10
CA GLY A 71 12.55 7.58 0.04
C GLY A 71 13.78 8.32 0.59
N ALA A 72 13.60 9.11 1.65
CA ALA A 72 14.72 9.77 2.33
C ALA A 72 15.68 8.76 3.00
N TYR A 73 15.14 7.71 3.61
CA TYR A 73 15.94 6.62 4.17
C TYR A 73 16.72 5.89 3.07
N TYR A 74 16.07 5.52 1.97
CA TYR A 74 16.72 4.88 0.82
C TYR A 74 17.86 5.75 0.27
N PHE A 75 17.59 7.05 0.07
CA PHE A 75 18.60 8.01 -0.38
C PHE A 75 19.77 8.10 0.59
N ALA A 76 19.52 8.21 1.90
CA ALA A 76 20.55 8.29 2.91
C ALA A 76 21.46 7.04 2.92
N VAL A 77 20.87 5.84 2.81
CA VAL A 77 21.61 4.57 2.74
C VAL A 77 22.44 4.49 1.46
N SER A 78 21.85 4.82 0.30
CA SER A 78 22.54 4.75 -1.00
C SER A 78 23.63 5.83 -1.17
N TYR A 79 23.53 6.93 -0.40
CA TYR A 79 24.50 8.01 -0.43
C TYR A 79 25.74 7.72 0.45
N LEU A 80 25.55 6.91 1.49
CA LEU A 80 26.61 6.47 2.39
C LEU A 80 27.27 5.19 1.84
N SER A 81 28.58 5.11 1.90
CA SER A 81 29.33 3.90 1.54
C SER A 81 29.37 2.96 2.74
N PHE A 82 28.60 1.90 2.70
CA PHE A 82 28.63 0.83 3.69
C PHE A 82 29.34 -0.41 3.12
N GLU A 83 29.76 -1.31 4.00
CA GLU A 83 30.14 -2.66 3.59
C GLU A 83 28.96 -3.33 2.87
N LYS A 84 29.23 -4.03 1.75
CA LYS A 84 28.20 -4.62 0.88
C LYS A 84 27.10 -5.40 1.62
N ASN A 85 27.50 -6.15 2.66
CA ASN A 85 26.54 -6.93 3.45
C ASN A 85 25.59 -6.01 4.25
N VAL A 86 26.11 -4.96 4.86
CA VAL A 86 25.35 -3.99 5.64
C VAL A 86 24.44 -3.14 4.73
N GLU A 87 25.00 -2.66 3.63
CA GLU A 87 24.26 -1.92 2.61
C GLU A 87 23.07 -2.73 2.08
N GLY A 88 23.31 -4.01 1.72
CA GLY A 88 22.25 -4.90 1.26
C GLY A 88 21.12 -5.07 2.27
N VAL A 89 21.45 -5.26 3.55
CA VAL A 89 20.43 -5.38 4.61
C VAL A 89 19.64 -4.08 4.76
N LEU A 90 20.30 -2.92 4.76
CA LEU A 90 19.65 -1.62 4.91
C LEU A 90 18.73 -1.31 3.71
N LEU A 91 19.17 -1.61 2.49
CA LEU A 91 18.36 -1.46 1.28
C LEU A 91 17.16 -2.42 1.27
N ASN A 92 17.34 -3.67 1.71
CA ASN A 92 16.25 -4.64 1.82
C ASN A 92 15.18 -4.16 2.81
N ILE A 93 15.56 -3.51 3.91
CA ILE A 93 14.61 -2.86 4.83
C ILE A 93 13.82 -1.77 4.10
N ALA A 94 14.48 -0.93 3.29
CA ALA A 94 13.80 0.10 2.50
C ALA A 94 12.78 -0.52 1.53
N TYR A 95 13.15 -1.59 0.81
CA TYR A 95 12.27 -2.29 -0.12
C TYR A 95 11.05 -2.90 0.58
N LEU A 96 11.24 -3.54 1.74
CA LEU A 96 10.14 -4.07 2.54
C LEU A 96 9.18 -2.96 2.99
N LEU A 97 9.70 -1.87 3.54
CA LEU A 97 8.89 -0.73 3.99
C LEU A 97 8.14 -0.10 2.82
N PHE A 98 8.78 0.02 1.65
CA PHE A 98 8.15 0.52 0.43
C PHE A 98 7.01 -0.38 -0.01
N THR A 99 7.23 -1.70 -0.09
CA THR A 99 6.21 -2.69 -0.48
C THR A 99 5.03 -2.67 0.49
N ILE A 100 5.27 -2.62 1.80
CA ILE A 100 4.22 -2.51 2.81
C ILE A 100 3.41 -1.22 2.62
N SER A 101 4.07 -0.10 2.33
CA SER A 101 3.40 1.18 2.13
C SER A 101 2.52 1.17 0.87
N ILE A 102 3.01 0.64 -0.25
CA ILE A 102 2.23 0.49 -1.50
C ILE A 102 1.06 -0.47 -1.29
N THR A 103 1.28 -1.63 -0.68
CA THR A 103 0.21 -2.60 -0.35
C THR A 103 -0.86 -1.95 0.53
N SER A 104 -0.46 -1.17 1.53
CA SER A 104 -1.38 -0.43 2.38
C SER A 104 -2.18 0.63 1.61
N ILE A 105 -1.58 1.32 0.64
CA ILE A 105 -2.26 2.29 -0.23
C ILE A 105 -3.33 1.57 -1.05
N ILE A 106 -2.95 0.49 -1.74
CA ILE A 106 -3.88 -0.29 -2.57
C ILE A 106 -5.04 -0.82 -1.71
N SER A 107 -4.74 -1.42 -0.56
CA SER A 107 -5.76 -1.94 0.37
C SER A 107 -6.73 -0.85 0.82
N LYS A 108 -6.24 0.35 1.17
CA LYS A 108 -7.09 1.47 1.61
C LYS A 108 -7.92 2.07 0.48
N ILE A 109 -7.41 2.12 -0.75
CA ILE A 109 -8.17 2.55 -1.91
C ILE A 109 -9.33 1.58 -2.15
N VAL A 110 -9.06 0.28 -2.16
CA VAL A 110 -10.09 -0.75 -2.37
C VAL A 110 -11.11 -0.73 -1.23
N ASP A 111 -10.67 -0.60 0.03
CA ASP A 111 -11.57 -0.48 1.17
C ASP A 111 -12.49 0.75 1.05
N ALA A 112 -11.96 1.90 0.64
CA ALA A 112 -12.75 3.11 0.43
C ALA A 112 -13.76 2.95 -0.71
N LEU A 113 -13.35 2.35 -1.83
CA LEU A 113 -14.27 2.07 -2.95
C LEU A 113 -15.41 1.13 -2.54
N ILE A 114 -15.12 0.06 -1.81
CA ILE A 114 -16.15 -0.86 -1.34
C ILE A 114 -17.09 -0.15 -0.37
N SER A 115 -16.57 0.60 0.60
CA SER A 115 -17.37 1.25 1.64
C SER A 115 -18.23 2.40 1.13
N GLU A 116 -17.73 3.19 0.17
CA GLU A 116 -18.39 4.42 -0.25
C GLU A 116 -19.15 4.28 -1.57
N VAL A 117 -18.83 3.28 -2.40
CA VAL A 117 -19.51 3.05 -3.67
C VAL A 117 -20.43 1.84 -3.57
N ILE A 118 -19.87 0.69 -3.20
CA ILE A 118 -20.61 -0.58 -3.26
C ILE A 118 -21.65 -0.67 -2.13
N LEU A 119 -21.26 -0.35 -0.90
CA LEU A 119 -22.14 -0.46 0.26
C LEU A 119 -23.38 0.47 0.19
N PRO A 120 -23.30 1.75 -0.24
CA PRO A 120 -24.48 2.59 -0.39
C PRO A 120 -25.41 2.13 -1.52
N ILE A 121 -24.87 1.57 -2.60
CA ILE A 121 -25.68 1.04 -3.72
C ILE A 121 -26.47 -0.17 -3.23
N SER A 122 -25.83 -1.11 -2.51
CA SER A 122 -26.50 -2.29 -1.99
C SER A 122 -27.60 -1.97 -0.97
N LYS A 123 -27.45 -0.90 -0.17
CA LYS A 123 -28.48 -0.44 0.77
C LYS A 123 -29.70 0.17 0.09
N LYS A 124 -29.59 0.63 -1.16
CA LYS A 124 -30.71 1.18 -1.94
C LYS A 124 -31.50 0.08 -2.66
N THR A 125 -30.89 -1.06 -2.90
CA THR A 125 -31.54 -2.24 -3.46
C THR A 125 -32.14 -3.00 -2.28
N GLU A 126 -33.46 -3.20 -2.26
CA GLU A 126 -34.22 -3.81 -1.14
C GLU A 126 -33.90 -5.30 -0.87
N SER A 127 -32.76 -5.78 -1.35
CA SER A 127 -32.25 -7.14 -1.14
C SER A 127 -31.59 -7.26 0.24
N SER A 128 -32.22 -7.97 1.14
CA SER A 128 -31.76 -8.24 2.50
C SER A 128 -30.43 -9.07 2.54
N PHE A 129 -30.00 -9.63 1.41
CA PHE A 129 -28.81 -10.47 1.30
C PHE A 129 -27.51 -9.71 1.04
N ASP A 130 -27.56 -8.53 0.43
CA ASP A 130 -26.36 -7.84 -0.05
C ASP A 130 -25.53 -7.20 1.06
N ALA A 131 -26.18 -6.65 2.08
CA ALA A 131 -25.52 -5.93 3.16
C ALA A 131 -24.56 -6.81 4.01
N PRO A 132 -24.88 -8.07 4.38
CA PRO A 132 -23.97 -8.95 5.13
C PRO A 132 -22.80 -9.50 4.31
N LEU A 133 -22.94 -9.62 2.98
CA LEU A 133 -21.90 -10.20 2.10
C LEU A 133 -20.74 -9.22 1.84
N ILE A 134 -21.03 -7.92 1.75
CA ILE A 134 -20.02 -6.90 1.44
C ILE A 134 -18.82 -6.91 2.41
N PRO A 135 -19.00 -6.97 3.75
CA PRO A 135 -17.88 -7.05 4.67
C PRO A 135 -17.03 -8.34 4.50
N VAL A 136 -17.66 -9.45 4.09
CA VAL A 136 -16.96 -10.71 3.82
C VAL A 136 -16.08 -10.56 2.58
N ILE A 137 -16.65 -10.04 1.48
CA ILE A 137 -15.91 -9.76 0.24
C ILE A 137 -14.76 -8.79 0.51
N GLN A 138 -15.01 -7.71 1.26
CA GLN A 138 -13.97 -6.74 1.62
C GLN A 138 -12.81 -7.38 2.38
N LYS A 139 -13.09 -8.24 3.36
CA LYS A 139 -12.06 -8.99 4.09
C LYS A 139 -11.28 -9.92 3.17
N ALA A 140 -11.97 -10.64 2.26
CA ALA A 140 -11.33 -11.55 1.32
C ALA A 140 -10.40 -10.79 0.35
N VAL A 141 -10.88 -9.69 -0.24
CA VAL A 141 -10.07 -8.85 -1.14
C VAL A 141 -8.86 -8.26 -0.41
N ARG A 142 -9.04 -7.79 0.82
CA ARG A 142 -7.93 -7.30 1.66
C ARG A 142 -6.92 -8.41 1.94
N ALA A 143 -7.37 -9.62 2.26
CA ALA A 143 -6.47 -10.76 2.48
C ALA A 143 -5.65 -11.08 1.22
N ILE A 144 -6.27 -11.06 0.03
CA ILE A 144 -5.57 -11.27 -1.25
C ILE A 144 -4.51 -10.17 -1.48
N ILE A 145 -4.88 -8.89 -1.30
CA ILE A 145 -3.95 -7.76 -1.48
C ILE A 145 -2.73 -7.90 -0.57
N TRP A 146 -2.95 -8.22 0.72
CA TRP A 146 -1.86 -8.39 1.67
C TRP A 146 -1.03 -9.64 1.39
N SER A 147 -1.64 -10.75 0.96
CA SER A 147 -0.91 -11.95 0.56
C SER A 147 0.02 -11.68 -0.62
N LEU A 148 -0.47 -10.98 -1.65
CA LEU A 148 0.35 -10.57 -2.79
C LEU A 148 1.45 -9.58 -2.36
N GLY A 149 1.12 -8.61 -1.50
CA GLY A 149 2.10 -7.67 -0.97
C GLY A 149 3.23 -8.35 -0.20
N ILE A 150 2.91 -9.36 0.61
CA ILE A 150 3.93 -10.16 1.34
C ILE A 150 4.83 -10.91 0.35
N VAL A 151 4.24 -11.58 -0.65
CA VAL A 151 5.02 -12.32 -1.67
C VAL A 151 5.96 -11.39 -2.42
N ILE A 152 5.46 -10.25 -2.91
CA ILE A 152 6.28 -9.24 -3.61
C ILE A 152 7.37 -8.68 -2.68
N GLY A 153 7.05 -8.44 -1.41
CA GLY A 153 8.01 -7.95 -0.43
C GLY A 153 9.16 -8.93 -0.19
N LEU A 154 8.86 -10.22 -0.12
CA LEU A 154 9.86 -11.27 0.05
C LEU A 154 10.72 -11.44 -1.20
N ASP A 155 10.12 -11.38 -2.39
CA ASP A 155 10.84 -11.41 -3.67
C ASP A 155 11.87 -10.29 -3.78
N ASN A 156 11.45 -9.07 -3.45
CA ASN A 156 12.31 -7.88 -3.51
C ASN A 156 13.57 -7.96 -2.62
N ILE A 157 13.53 -8.77 -1.57
CA ILE A 157 14.68 -9.01 -0.68
C ILE A 157 15.44 -10.30 -0.98
N GLY A 158 15.10 -10.95 -2.12
CA GLY A 158 15.83 -12.10 -2.66
C GLY A 158 15.38 -13.47 -2.12
N PHE A 159 14.20 -13.57 -1.49
CA PHE A 159 13.63 -14.87 -1.15
C PHE A 159 13.06 -15.56 -2.38
N ASP A 160 13.28 -16.86 -2.50
CA ASP A 160 12.62 -17.66 -3.54
C ASP A 160 11.13 -17.83 -3.22
N ILE A 161 10.29 -17.13 -3.98
CA ILE A 161 8.84 -17.12 -3.83
C ILE A 161 8.14 -18.19 -4.68
N THR A 162 8.88 -19.03 -5.41
CA THR A 162 8.32 -20.01 -6.36
C THR A 162 7.29 -20.94 -5.70
N ALA A 163 7.63 -21.48 -4.52
CA ALA A 163 6.71 -22.33 -3.77
C ALA A 163 5.48 -21.58 -3.25
N MET A 164 5.62 -20.29 -2.90
CA MET A 164 4.50 -19.45 -2.45
C MET A 164 3.53 -19.16 -3.61
N ILE A 165 4.07 -18.82 -4.78
CA ILE A 165 3.25 -18.59 -5.99
C ILE A 165 2.54 -19.87 -6.41
N ALA A 166 3.24 -21.02 -6.42
CA ALA A 166 2.64 -22.32 -6.70
C ALA A 166 1.51 -22.64 -5.73
N GLY A 167 1.73 -22.44 -4.43
CA GLY A 167 0.71 -22.65 -3.39
C GLY A 167 -0.50 -21.73 -3.56
N LEU A 168 -0.30 -20.44 -3.85
CA LEU A 168 -1.38 -19.49 -4.14
C LEU A 168 -2.15 -19.90 -5.41
N GLY A 169 -1.46 -20.39 -6.45
CA GLY A 169 -2.08 -20.89 -7.67
C GLY A 169 -2.96 -22.11 -7.44
N ILE A 170 -2.46 -23.11 -6.72
CA ILE A 170 -3.23 -24.31 -6.37
C ILE A 170 -4.40 -23.96 -5.45
N GLY A 171 -4.18 -23.12 -4.44
CA GLY A 171 -5.23 -22.64 -3.54
C GLY A 171 -6.30 -21.83 -4.28
N GLY A 172 -5.90 -20.98 -5.22
CA GLY A 172 -6.81 -20.24 -6.10
C GLY A 172 -7.65 -21.15 -7.00
N LEU A 173 -7.04 -22.22 -7.56
CA LEU A 173 -7.75 -23.21 -8.34
C LEU A 173 -8.78 -23.98 -7.47
N ALA A 174 -8.41 -24.39 -6.27
CA ALA A 174 -9.31 -25.05 -5.33
C ALA A 174 -10.51 -24.16 -4.96
N LEU A 175 -10.27 -22.85 -4.69
CA LEU A 175 -11.32 -21.89 -4.44
C LEU A 175 -12.24 -21.68 -5.68
N ALA A 176 -11.65 -21.61 -6.88
CA ALA A 176 -12.41 -21.48 -8.12
C ALA A 176 -13.33 -22.67 -8.37
N LEU A 177 -12.83 -23.90 -8.13
CA LEU A 177 -13.63 -25.12 -8.25
C LEU A 177 -14.74 -25.16 -7.18
N ALA A 178 -14.46 -24.75 -5.95
CA ALA A 178 -15.47 -24.68 -4.90
C ALA A 178 -16.57 -23.63 -5.18
N ALA A 179 -16.24 -22.54 -5.84
CA ALA A 179 -17.17 -21.47 -6.21
C ALA A 179 -17.89 -21.72 -7.53
N GLN A 180 -17.50 -22.73 -8.32
CA GLN A 180 -17.96 -22.95 -9.69
C GLN A 180 -19.49 -23.03 -9.81
N ASP A 181 -20.17 -23.75 -8.95
CA ASP A 181 -21.62 -23.91 -9.03
C ASP A 181 -22.36 -22.63 -8.62
N SER A 182 -21.83 -21.87 -7.66
CA SER A 182 -22.35 -20.56 -7.30
C SER A 182 -22.27 -19.58 -8.47
N VAL A 183 -21.15 -19.57 -9.18
CA VAL A 183 -20.95 -18.74 -10.37
C VAL A 183 -21.89 -19.15 -11.50
N LYS A 184 -22.05 -20.45 -11.77
CA LYS A 184 -23.02 -20.96 -12.76
C LYS A 184 -24.45 -20.54 -12.43
N ASN A 185 -24.85 -20.63 -11.17
CA ASN A 185 -26.22 -20.26 -10.74
C ASN A 185 -26.46 -18.75 -10.92
N ILE A 186 -25.47 -17.90 -10.65
CA ILE A 186 -25.56 -16.46 -10.91
C ILE A 186 -25.75 -16.18 -12.41
N PHE A 187 -24.95 -16.80 -13.27
CA PHE A 187 -25.10 -16.64 -14.73
C PHE A 187 -26.45 -17.16 -15.22
N ALA A 188 -26.93 -18.31 -14.73
CA ALA A 188 -28.23 -18.83 -15.08
C ALA A 188 -29.38 -17.86 -14.68
N GLY A 189 -29.27 -17.26 -13.49
CA GLY A 189 -30.24 -16.25 -13.05
C GLY A 189 -30.24 -15.00 -13.91
N ILE A 190 -29.04 -14.51 -14.31
CA ILE A 190 -28.94 -13.36 -15.22
C ILE A 190 -29.55 -13.68 -16.60
N MET A 191 -29.28 -14.88 -17.14
CA MET A 191 -29.86 -15.29 -18.45
C MET A 191 -31.38 -15.36 -18.41
N ILE A 192 -31.96 -15.88 -17.34
CA ILE A 192 -33.44 -15.92 -17.18
C ILE A 192 -34.03 -14.50 -17.10
N PHE A 193 -33.28 -13.53 -16.57
CA PHE A 193 -33.74 -12.16 -16.46
C PHE A 193 -33.61 -11.37 -17.77
N LEU A 194 -32.72 -11.78 -18.66
CA LEU A 194 -32.46 -11.13 -19.96
C LEU A 194 -33.37 -11.71 -21.10
N ASP A 195 -33.95 -12.89 -20.90
CA ASP A 195 -34.86 -13.57 -21.84
C ASP A 195 -36.31 -13.15 -21.57
#